data_2070af28c58358774f75eeb680862e94
#
_entry.id   2070af28c58358774f75eeb680862e94
#
_cell.length_a   1.000
_cell.length_b   1.000
_cell.length_c   1.000
_cell.angle_alpha   90.00
_cell.angle_beta   90.00
_cell.angle_gamma   90.00
#
_symmetry.space_group_name_H-M   'P 1'
#
loop_
_entity.id
_entity.type
_entity.pdbx_description
1 polymer ?
#
loop_
_entity_poly.entity_id
_entity_poly.type
_entity_poly.pdbx_seq_one_letter_code
_entity_poly.pdbx_strand_id
1 'polypeptide(L)'
;MTALSVLDLSPIVEGSNASQSLANSLDLARHAERLGYRRYWLAEHHNMPGIASAATSVVIAHVAGGTRTIRVGAGGIMLPNHSPLVIAEQFGT
;
A
#
# COMPACT_ATOMS: atom_id res chain seq x y z
N MET A 1 -8.83 13.03 20.13
CA MET A 1 -9.01 13.14 18.66
C MET A 1 -8.95 11.76 18.03
N THR A 2 -9.82 11.49 17.08
CA THR A 2 -9.85 10.21 16.38
C THR A 2 -8.64 10.07 15.44
N ALA A 3 -7.93 8.94 15.56
CA ALA A 3 -6.85 8.63 14.63
C ALA A 3 -7.45 8.13 13.31
N LEU A 4 -7.02 8.71 12.19
CA LEU A 4 -7.49 8.37 10.86
C LEU A 4 -6.44 7.60 10.08
N SER A 5 -6.89 6.71 9.22
CA SER A 5 -6.05 5.93 8.32
C SER A 5 -6.62 5.98 6.90
N VAL A 6 -5.75 5.75 5.93
CA VAL A 6 -6.13 5.62 4.51
C VAL A 6 -6.05 4.15 4.12
N LEU A 7 -7.00 3.67 3.34
CA LEU A 7 -6.91 2.40 2.62
C LEU A 7 -6.83 2.71 1.14
N ASP A 8 -5.75 2.25 0.50
CA ASP A 8 -5.47 2.47 -0.91
C ASP A 8 -5.39 1.14 -1.66
N LEU A 9 -6.07 1.06 -2.78
CA LEU A 9 -6.02 -0.08 -3.69
C LEU A 9 -5.08 0.18 -4.88
N SER A 10 -4.43 1.33 -4.93
CA SER A 10 -3.61 1.78 -6.07
C SER A 10 -4.36 1.59 -7.40
N PRO A 11 -5.51 2.27 -7.57
CA PRO A 11 -6.33 2.05 -8.76
C PRO A 11 -5.63 2.54 -10.03
N ILE A 12 -5.74 1.74 -11.09
CA ILE A 12 -5.30 2.11 -12.43
C ILE A 12 -6.53 2.63 -13.16
N VAL A 13 -6.63 3.95 -13.31
CA VAL A 13 -7.76 4.57 -13.97
C VAL A 13 -7.67 4.38 -15.48
N GLU A 14 -8.81 4.47 -16.15
CA GLU A 14 -8.89 4.35 -17.61
C GLU A 14 -7.93 5.34 -18.29
N GLY A 15 -7.16 4.86 -19.27
CA GLY A 15 -6.18 5.67 -19.97
C GLY A 15 -4.84 5.83 -19.24
N SER A 16 -4.68 5.24 -18.05
CA SER A 16 -3.45 5.30 -17.26
C SER A 16 -2.76 3.93 -17.17
N ASN A 17 -1.80 3.80 -16.28
CA ASN A 17 -0.98 2.58 -16.12
C ASN A 17 -0.56 2.38 -14.65
N ALA A 18 0.06 1.23 -14.36
CA ALA A 18 0.52 0.89 -13.02
C ALA A 18 1.59 1.87 -12.50
N SER A 19 2.50 2.31 -13.36
CA SER A 19 3.55 3.27 -12.98
C SER A 19 2.95 4.56 -12.43
N GLN A 20 1.95 5.11 -13.12
CA GLN A 20 1.28 6.32 -12.66
C GLN A 20 0.48 6.06 -11.37
N SER A 21 -0.19 4.93 -11.27
CA SER A 21 -0.94 4.54 -10.08
C SER A 21 -0.04 4.46 -8.85
N LEU A 22 1.13 3.86 -8.98
CA LEU A 22 2.09 3.75 -7.86
C LEU A 22 2.70 5.10 -7.49
N ALA A 23 2.94 5.97 -8.47
CA ALA A 23 3.34 7.35 -8.20
C ALA A 23 2.25 8.11 -7.44
N ASN A 24 0.99 7.91 -7.81
CA ASN A 24 -0.15 8.52 -7.13
C ASN A 24 -0.29 8.01 -5.69
N SER A 25 -0.05 6.72 -5.46
CA SER A 25 -0.09 6.14 -4.10
C SER A 25 0.95 6.79 -3.20
N LEU A 26 2.17 6.96 -3.67
CA LEU A 26 3.21 7.64 -2.90
C LEU A 26 2.86 9.10 -2.63
N ASP A 27 2.34 9.81 -3.62
CA ASP A 27 1.91 11.20 -3.46
C ASP A 27 0.78 11.32 -2.44
N LEU A 28 -0.21 10.43 -2.50
CA LEU A 28 -1.31 10.39 -1.54
C LEU A 28 -0.81 10.11 -0.12
N ALA A 29 0.11 9.15 0.03
CA ALA A 29 0.68 8.81 1.33
C ALA A 29 1.42 9.99 1.96
N ARG A 30 2.20 10.72 1.15
CA ARG A 30 2.89 11.93 1.59
C ARG A 30 1.90 13.02 1.99
N HIS A 31 0.83 13.18 1.25
CA HIS A 31 -0.22 14.14 1.57
C HIS A 31 -0.93 13.77 2.88
N ALA A 32 -1.31 12.51 3.05
CA ALA A 32 -1.92 12.02 4.28
C ALA A 32 -0.99 12.19 5.49
N GLU A 33 0.31 11.95 5.29
CA GLU A 33 1.33 12.17 6.33
C GLU A 33 1.37 13.62 6.79
N ARG A 34 1.37 14.56 5.85
CA ARG A 34 1.33 16.00 6.17
C ARG A 34 0.07 16.42 6.92
N LEU A 35 -1.04 15.73 6.67
CA LEU A 35 -2.31 16.00 7.35
C LEU A 35 -2.44 15.28 8.69
N GLY A 36 -1.45 14.52 9.11
CA GLY A 36 -1.45 13.83 10.40
C GLY A 36 -2.19 12.50 10.43
N TYR A 37 -2.48 11.89 9.30
CA TYR A 37 -3.04 10.55 9.26
C TYR A 37 -2.06 9.56 9.89
N ARG A 38 -2.58 8.58 10.62
CA ARG A 38 -1.77 7.66 11.42
C ARG A 38 -1.19 6.53 10.57
N ARG A 39 -1.98 5.95 9.67
CA ARG A 39 -1.61 4.78 8.90
C ARG A 39 -2.07 4.89 7.45
N TYR A 40 -1.27 4.27 6.60
CA TYR A 40 -1.56 4.10 5.18
C TYR A 40 -1.57 2.61 4.87
N TRP A 41 -2.73 2.07 4.53
CA TRP A 41 -2.94 0.65 4.27
C TRP A 41 -3.03 0.39 2.78
N LEU A 42 -2.31 -0.63 2.33
CA LEU A 42 -2.41 -1.12 0.96
C LEU A 42 -3.20 -2.43 0.95
N ALA A 43 -4.13 -2.56 0.00
CA ALA A 43 -4.96 -3.75 -0.13
C ALA A 43 -4.32 -4.75 -1.07
N GLU A 44 -4.46 -6.04 -0.78
CA GLU A 44 -4.02 -7.11 -1.65
C GLU A 44 -5.23 -7.64 -2.43
N HIS A 45 -5.23 -7.41 -3.76
CA HIS A 45 -6.21 -7.96 -4.69
C HIS A 45 -5.49 -8.55 -5.89
N HIS A 46 -5.97 -9.70 -6.37
CA HIS A 46 -5.33 -10.46 -7.43
C HIS A 46 -6.22 -10.57 -8.65
N ASN A 47 -5.58 -10.72 -9.82
CA ASN A 47 -6.25 -10.91 -11.10
C ASN A 47 -7.23 -9.79 -11.44
N MET A 48 -6.90 -8.56 -11.04
CA MET A 48 -7.71 -7.36 -11.30
C MET A 48 -6.85 -6.33 -12.04
N PRO A 49 -7.10 -6.12 -13.35
CA PRO A 49 -6.24 -5.21 -14.14
C PRO A 49 -6.32 -3.75 -13.69
N GLY A 50 -7.36 -3.38 -12.96
CA GLY A 50 -7.55 -2.03 -12.45
C GLY A 50 -6.89 -1.74 -11.07
N ILE A 51 -6.13 -2.69 -10.53
CA ILE A 51 -5.49 -2.55 -9.21
C ILE A 51 -4.01 -2.87 -9.32
N ALA A 52 -3.15 -1.95 -8.87
CA ALA A 52 -1.70 -2.09 -8.95
C ALA A 52 -1.04 -2.63 -7.68
N SER A 53 -1.81 -2.93 -6.62
CA SER A 53 -1.27 -3.31 -5.31
C SER A 53 -1.21 -4.81 -5.06
N ALA A 54 -1.27 -5.66 -6.11
CA ALA A 54 -1.25 -7.11 -5.96
C ALA A 54 0.02 -7.62 -5.24
N ALA A 55 1.19 -7.09 -5.58
CA ALA A 55 2.44 -7.39 -4.87
C ALA A 55 2.55 -6.45 -3.66
N THR A 56 1.71 -6.65 -2.67
CA THR A 56 1.44 -5.68 -1.61
C THR A 56 2.69 -5.33 -0.79
N SER A 57 3.51 -6.31 -0.42
CA SER A 57 4.74 -6.06 0.34
C SER A 57 5.74 -5.20 -0.45
N VAL A 58 5.81 -5.37 -1.76
CA VAL A 58 6.67 -4.56 -2.63
C VAL A 58 6.18 -3.13 -2.70
N VAL A 59 4.88 -2.93 -2.84
CA VAL A 59 4.27 -1.59 -2.86
C VAL A 59 4.41 -0.90 -1.51
N ILE A 60 4.28 -1.63 -0.40
CA ILE A 60 4.55 -1.12 0.95
C ILE A 60 5.99 -0.59 1.04
N ALA A 61 6.98 -1.33 0.55
CA ALA A 61 8.38 -0.88 0.57
C ALA A 61 8.55 0.43 -0.22
N HIS A 62 7.90 0.54 -1.37
CA HIS A 62 7.92 1.75 -2.20
C HIS A 62 7.34 2.96 -1.44
N VAL A 63 6.18 2.80 -0.84
CA VAL A 63 5.51 3.89 -0.11
C VAL A 63 6.25 4.24 1.17
N ALA A 64 6.67 3.24 1.93
CA ALA A 64 7.41 3.45 3.17
C ALA A 64 8.75 4.15 2.94
N GLY A 65 9.45 3.77 1.87
CA GLY A 65 10.72 4.40 1.49
C GLY A 65 10.60 5.87 1.09
N GLY A 66 9.40 6.32 0.71
CA GLY A 66 9.13 7.70 0.30
C GLY A 66 8.40 8.54 1.34
N THR A 67 8.14 8.01 2.52
CA THR A 67 7.48 8.69 3.65
C THR A 67 8.37 8.66 4.88
N ARG A 68 8.01 9.38 5.96
CA ARG A 68 8.87 9.52 7.15
C ARG A 68 8.23 9.02 8.43
N THR A 69 6.99 9.41 8.69
CA THR A 69 6.34 9.20 10.00
C THR A 69 5.07 8.38 9.93
N ILE A 70 4.37 8.40 8.81
CA ILE A 70 3.14 7.62 8.64
C ILE A 70 3.49 6.11 8.63
N ARG A 71 2.72 5.32 9.35
CA ARG A 71 2.90 3.87 9.35
C ARG A 71 2.29 3.28 8.08
N VAL A 72 3.04 2.43 7.40
CA VAL A 72 2.61 1.80 6.15
C VAL A 72 2.47 0.31 6.37
N GLY A 73 1.38 -0.27 5.90
CA GLY A 73 1.11 -1.69 6.09
C GLY A 73 0.09 -2.24 5.11
N ALA A 74 -0.26 -3.49 5.31
CA ALA A 74 -1.26 -4.18 4.49
C ALA A 74 -2.62 -4.21 5.20
N GLY A 75 -3.65 -3.92 4.45
CA GLY A 75 -4.99 -4.02 4.95
C GLY A 75 -5.87 -4.91 4.09
N GLY A 76 -5.55 -6.18 4.03
CA GLY A 76 -4.55 -7.01 4.70
C GLY A 76 -3.74 -7.84 3.73
N ILE A 77 -3.05 -8.85 4.26
CA ILE A 77 -2.35 -9.87 3.47
C ILE A 77 -3.23 -11.10 3.37
N MET A 78 -3.39 -11.60 2.15
CA MET A 78 -4.21 -12.80 1.89
C MET A 78 -3.39 -14.06 2.14
N LEU A 79 -3.29 -14.46 3.39
CA LEU A 79 -2.46 -15.59 3.83
C LEU A 79 -2.65 -16.89 3.04
N PRO A 80 -3.83 -17.24 2.54
CA PRO A 80 -3.98 -18.45 1.72
C PRO A 80 -3.12 -18.45 0.44
N ASN A 81 -2.67 -17.29 -0.01
CA ASN A 81 -1.83 -17.15 -1.21
C ASN A 81 -0.33 -17.16 -0.92
N HIS A 82 0.07 -17.30 0.35
CA HIS A 82 1.45 -17.09 0.75
C HIS A 82 1.95 -18.19 1.70
N SER A 83 3.27 -18.43 1.67
CA SER A 83 3.92 -19.20 2.72
C SER A 83 3.99 -18.36 4.00
N PRO A 84 3.60 -18.89 5.16
CA PRO A 84 3.69 -18.16 6.42
C PRO A 84 5.09 -17.65 6.74
N LEU A 85 6.11 -18.46 6.47
CA LEU A 85 7.51 -18.05 6.69
C LEU A 85 7.89 -16.83 5.85
N VAL A 86 7.51 -16.83 4.57
CA VAL A 86 7.81 -15.71 3.67
C VAL A 86 7.15 -14.42 4.15
N ILE A 87 5.89 -14.50 4.57
CA ILE A 87 5.18 -13.31 5.10
C ILE A 87 5.81 -12.84 6.40
N ALA A 88 6.16 -13.74 7.32
CA ALA A 88 6.83 -13.38 8.55
C ALA A 88 8.15 -12.63 8.27
N GLU A 89 8.92 -13.11 7.31
CA GLU A 89 10.19 -12.47 6.94
C GLU A 89 10.00 -11.12 6.25
N GLN A 90 9.07 -11.04 5.28
CA GLN A 90 8.82 -9.78 4.55
C GLN A 90 8.32 -8.67 5.47
N PHE A 91 7.42 -8.98 6.38
CA PHE A 91 6.85 -7.98 7.29
C PHE A 91 7.64 -7.81 8.58
N GLY A 92 8.52 -8.77 8.92
CA GLY A 92 9.46 -8.64 10.04
C GLY A 92 10.70 -7.81 9.71
N THR A 93 11.01 -7.69 8.43
CA THR A 93 12.14 -6.87 7.96
C THR A 93 11.82 -5.39 8.08
#